data_99d3179e6f295ca5c804b8b38ed59a86
#
_entry.id   99d3179e6f295ca5c804b8b38ed59a86
#
_cell.length_a   1.000
_cell.length_b   1.000
_cell.length_c   1.000
_cell.angle_alpha   90.00
_cell.angle_beta   90.00
_cell.angle_gamma   90.00
#
_symmetry.space_group_name_H-M   'P 1'
#
loop_
_entity.id
_entity.type
_entity.pdbx_description
1 polymer ?
#
loop_
_entity_poly.entity_id
_entity_poly.type
_entity_poly.pdbx_seq_one_letter_code
_entity_poly.pdbx_strand_id
1 'polypeptide(L)'
;TPGDGFLYNVDSFAMFDVDGSDKEAGQMLLAELIVGKNFQKVFNMNKGSIPARVDVALDDFDPCAHTSAQDMAASNSGGSLLPSYAHGMALRGAQSGAITDVVTAHFNSDMSSSEAVQMLANAVANSM
;
A
#
# COMPACT_ATOMS: atom_id res chain seq x y z
N THR A 1 -5.37 1.76 -14.66
CA THR A 1 -4.59 2.94 -14.22
C THR A 1 -4.35 3.83 -15.43
N PRO A 2 -4.43 5.16 -15.33
CA PRO A 2 -3.97 6.03 -16.42
C PRO A 2 -2.48 5.78 -16.65
N GLY A 3 -2.12 5.28 -17.82
CA GLY A 3 -0.77 4.79 -18.11
C GLY A 3 -0.58 3.32 -17.71
N ASP A 4 0.55 2.75 -18.05
CA ASP A 4 0.86 1.33 -17.81
C ASP A 4 1.45 1.06 -16.40
N GLY A 5 1.01 1.81 -15.38
CA GLY A 5 1.51 1.69 -14.02
C GLY A 5 0.74 0.66 -13.18
N PHE A 6 1.44 -0.08 -12.33
CA PHE A 6 0.86 -0.94 -11.31
C PHE A 6 0.75 -0.18 -9.98
N LEU A 7 -0.49 -0.02 -9.51
CA LEU A 7 -0.77 0.62 -8.23
C LEU A 7 -0.70 -0.44 -7.12
N TYR A 8 0.20 -0.28 -6.16
CA TYR A 8 0.38 -1.25 -5.09
C TYR A 8 0.17 -0.66 -3.70
N ASN A 9 -0.20 -1.52 -2.77
CA ASN A 9 -0.07 -1.29 -1.34
C ASN A 9 0.58 -2.51 -0.67
N VAL A 10 1.21 -2.29 0.48
CA VAL A 10 1.81 -3.32 1.31
C VAL A 10 1.26 -3.20 2.73
N ASP A 11 0.68 -4.28 3.24
CA ASP A 11 0.33 -4.35 4.65
C ASP A 11 1.59 -4.66 5.46
N SER A 12 1.72 -3.99 6.59
CA SER A 12 2.89 -4.09 7.45
C SER A 12 2.46 -4.48 8.87
N PHE A 13 3.31 -5.25 9.53
CA PHE A 13 3.20 -5.52 10.95
C PHE A 13 4.24 -4.69 11.70
N ALA A 14 3.79 -3.87 12.64
CA ALA A 14 4.68 -3.10 13.48
C ALA A 14 5.13 -3.94 14.66
N MET A 15 6.43 -3.93 14.95
CA MET A 15 6.98 -4.46 16.18
C MET A 15 7.14 -3.32 17.17
N PHE A 16 6.60 -3.50 18.35
CA PHE A 16 6.66 -2.50 19.41
C PHE A 16 7.86 -2.73 20.32
N ASP A 17 8.36 -1.68 20.90
CA ASP A 17 9.29 -1.77 22.03
C ASP A 17 8.50 -2.32 23.23
N VAL A 18 8.93 -3.45 23.76
CA VAL A 18 8.23 -4.16 24.84
C VAL A 18 9.24 -4.56 25.92
N ASP A 19 8.84 -4.37 27.18
CA ASP A 19 9.64 -4.79 28.31
C ASP A 19 9.54 -6.31 28.53
N GLY A 20 10.66 -6.97 28.57
CA GLY A 20 10.81 -8.38 28.97
C GLY A 20 11.11 -9.32 27.79
N SER A 21 12.10 -10.17 28.04
CA SER A 21 12.64 -11.13 27.07
C SER A 21 11.61 -12.07 26.46
N ASP A 22 10.57 -12.45 27.23
CA ASP A 22 9.53 -13.36 26.75
C ASP A 22 8.63 -12.68 25.71
N LYS A 23 8.35 -11.38 25.88
CA LYS A 23 7.56 -10.60 24.92
C LYS A 23 8.35 -10.33 23.64
N GLU A 24 9.63 -9.99 23.80
CA GLU A 24 10.56 -9.84 22.65
C GLU A 24 10.67 -11.16 21.87
N ALA A 25 10.87 -12.28 22.56
CA ALA A 25 10.92 -13.59 21.93
C ALA A 25 9.61 -13.94 21.22
N GLY A 26 8.46 -13.61 21.82
CA GLY A 26 7.14 -13.80 21.21
C GLY A 26 6.97 -12.97 19.92
N GLN A 27 7.40 -11.70 19.93
CA GLN A 27 7.38 -10.86 18.71
C GLN A 27 8.28 -11.42 17.61
N MET A 28 9.48 -11.90 17.95
CA MET A 28 10.41 -12.48 16.99
C MET A 28 9.84 -13.75 16.36
N LEU A 29 9.26 -14.65 17.16
CA LEU A 29 8.58 -15.86 16.66
C LEU A 29 7.41 -15.51 15.73
N LEU A 30 6.63 -14.50 16.07
CA LEU A 30 5.55 -14.02 15.21
C LEU A 30 6.10 -13.44 13.89
N ALA A 31 7.16 -12.65 13.94
CA ALA A 31 7.81 -12.10 12.76
C ALA A 31 8.33 -13.21 11.83
N GLU A 32 9.01 -14.21 12.37
CA GLU A 32 9.47 -15.39 11.62
C GLU A 32 8.30 -16.14 10.96
N LEU A 33 7.21 -16.33 11.70
CA LEU A 33 6.00 -16.96 11.18
C LEU A 33 5.44 -16.17 10.01
N ILE A 34 5.23 -14.86 10.18
CA ILE A 34 4.61 -13.98 9.17
C ILE A 34 5.42 -13.92 7.88
N VAL A 35 6.75 -13.87 7.97
CA VAL A 35 7.62 -13.87 6.78
C VAL A 35 7.86 -15.27 6.22
N GLY A 36 7.41 -16.31 6.90
CA GLY A 36 7.56 -17.70 6.47
C GLY A 36 6.74 -18.02 5.22
N LYS A 37 7.28 -18.84 4.30
CA LYS A 37 6.62 -19.17 3.04
C LYS A 37 5.21 -19.76 3.21
N ASN A 38 5.04 -20.62 4.19
CA ASN A 38 3.76 -21.28 4.44
C ASN A 38 2.69 -20.28 4.90
N PHE A 39 3.05 -19.39 5.82
CA PHE A 39 2.16 -18.31 6.24
C PHE A 39 1.81 -17.39 5.06
N GLN A 40 2.82 -16.94 4.31
CA GLN A 40 2.62 -16.08 3.15
C GLN A 40 1.67 -16.72 2.13
N LYS A 41 1.78 -18.02 1.88
CA LYS A 41 0.87 -18.75 1.00
C LYS A 41 -0.55 -18.77 1.54
N VAL A 42 -0.75 -19.32 2.73
CA VAL A 42 -2.08 -19.54 3.31
C VAL A 42 -2.80 -18.20 3.56
N PHE A 43 -2.08 -17.23 4.11
CA PHE A 43 -2.65 -15.90 4.40
C PHE A 43 -3.10 -15.19 3.13
N ASN A 44 -2.23 -15.13 2.10
CA ASN A 44 -2.54 -14.41 0.88
C ASN A 44 -3.62 -15.08 0.03
N MET A 45 -3.69 -16.41 0.00
CA MET A 45 -4.79 -17.15 -0.63
C MET A 45 -6.15 -16.81 0.00
N ASN A 46 -6.21 -16.70 1.34
CA ASN A 46 -7.45 -16.33 2.03
C ASN A 46 -7.78 -14.85 1.93
N LYS A 47 -6.79 -13.98 1.87
CA LYS A 47 -6.95 -12.53 1.77
C LYS A 47 -7.26 -12.06 0.34
N GLY A 48 -6.88 -12.81 -0.68
CA GLY A 48 -6.97 -12.40 -2.08
C GLY A 48 -5.87 -11.41 -2.49
N SER A 49 -4.67 -11.56 -1.92
CA SER A 49 -3.48 -10.76 -2.22
C SER A 49 -2.35 -11.65 -2.74
N ILE A 50 -1.27 -11.04 -3.23
CA ILE A 50 -0.06 -11.77 -3.60
C ILE A 50 0.94 -11.78 -2.44
N PRO A 51 1.76 -12.84 -2.29
CA PRO A 51 2.80 -12.88 -1.27
C PRO A 51 3.82 -11.75 -1.42
N ALA A 52 4.26 -11.19 -0.28
CA ALA A 52 5.37 -10.23 -0.27
C ALA A 52 6.71 -10.91 -0.62
N ARG A 53 6.81 -12.21 -0.42
CA ARG A 53 7.97 -13.02 -0.81
C ARG A 53 7.84 -13.48 -2.26
N VAL A 54 8.88 -13.24 -3.05
CA VAL A 54 8.96 -13.63 -4.48
C VAL A 54 9.26 -15.12 -4.68
N ASP A 55 9.63 -15.85 -3.62
CA ASP A 55 9.98 -17.25 -3.64
C ASP A 55 8.87 -18.18 -3.09
N VAL A 56 7.64 -17.68 -3.01
CA VAL A 56 6.43 -18.46 -2.74
C VAL A 56 5.82 -18.88 -4.06
N ALA A 57 5.65 -20.19 -4.26
CA ALA A 57 4.97 -20.71 -5.44
C ALA A 57 3.50 -20.31 -5.47
N LEU A 58 3.01 -19.91 -6.64
CA LEU A 58 1.64 -19.43 -6.84
C LEU A 58 0.70 -20.52 -7.40
N ASP A 59 1.14 -21.77 -7.53
CA ASP A 59 0.40 -22.84 -8.21
C ASP A 59 -1.03 -23.05 -7.70
N ASP A 60 -1.25 -22.79 -6.40
CA ASP A 60 -2.57 -22.94 -5.77
C ASP A 60 -3.36 -21.62 -5.69
N PHE A 61 -2.81 -20.52 -6.22
CA PHE A 61 -3.48 -19.22 -6.25
C PHE A 61 -4.42 -19.11 -7.46
N ASP A 62 -5.37 -18.19 -7.36
CA ASP A 62 -6.31 -17.92 -8.45
C ASP A 62 -5.63 -17.21 -9.65
N PRO A 63 -6.28 -17.19 -10.82
CA PRO A 63 -5.71 -16.52 -12.00
C PRO A 63 -5.47 -15.02 -11.82
N CYS A 64 -6.24 -14.34 -10.96
CA CYS A 64 -6.07 -12.91 -10.69
C CYS A 64 -4.77 -12.66 -9.94
N ALA A 65 -4.43 -13.50 -8.96
CA ALA A 65 -3.16 -13.42 -8.24
C ALA A 65 -1.96 -13.64 -9.17
N HIS A 66 -2.05 -14.59 -10.11
CA HIS A 66 -1.00 -14.80 -11.13
C HIS A 66 -0.81 -13.55 -11.99
N THR A 67 -1.89 -12.98 -12.51
CA THR A 67 -1.84 -11.75 -13.31
C THR A 67 -1.26 -10.59 -12.50
N SER A 68 -1.74 -10.37 -11.27
CA SER A 68 -1.23 -9.31 -10.40
C SER A 68 0.26 -9.45 -10.10
N ALA A 69 0.75 -10.66 -9.85
CA ALA A 69 2.17 -10.91 -9.59
C ALA A 69 3.03 -10.63 -10.84
N GLN A 70 2.56 -11.00 -12.02
CA GLN A 70 3.23 -10.75 -13.29
C GLN A 70 3.28 -9.25 -13.60
N ASP A 71 2.15 -8.56 -13.47
CA ASP A 71 2.05 -7.12 -13.73
C ASP A 71 2.90 -6.31 -12.73
N MET A 72 2.91 -6.69 -11.46
CA MET A 72 3.76 -6.08 -10.45
C MET A 72 5.25 -6.26 -10.78
N ALA A 73 5.66 -7.47 -11.16
CA ALA A 73 7.04 -7.76 -11.54
C ALA A 73 7.48 -6.99 -12.80
N ALA A 74 6.62 -6.93 -13.80
CA ALA A 74 6.86 -6.17 -15.03
C ALA A 74 6.97 -4.66 -14.74
N SER A 75 6.05 -4.11 -13.93
CA SER A 75 6.05 -2.70 -13.54
C SER A 75 7.25 -2.34 -12.67
N ASN A 76 7.69 -3.24 -11.80
CA ASN A 76 8.90 -3.06 -11.01
C ASN A 76 10.14 -2.95 -11.90
N SER A 77 10.26 -3.82 -12.88
CA SER A 77 11.38 -3.81 -13.83
C SER A 77 11.34 -2.61 -14.78
N GLY A 78 10.14 -2.15 -15.14
CA GLY A 78 9.90 -1.01 -16.02
C GLY A 78 9.89 0.36 -15.32
N GLY A 79 10.02 0.40 -14.00
CA GLY A 79 9.98 1.66 -13.23
C GLY A 79 8.59 2.30 -13.16
N SER A 80 7.52 1.52 -13.31
CA SER A 80 6.14 1.99 -13.32
C SER A 80 5.31 1.53 -12.10
N LEU A 81 5.97 1.15 -10.99
CA LEU A 81 5.29 0.90 -9.72
C LEU A 81 4.84 2.23 -9.09
N LEU A 82 3.58 2.31 -8.73
CA LEU A 82 2.97 3.48 -8.09
C LEU A 82 2.45 3.10 -6.70
N PRO A 83 2.94 3.74 -5.62
CA PRO A 83 2.41 3.51 -4.30
C PRO A 83 0.99 4.07 -4.17
N SER A 84 0.11 3.34 -3.49
CA SER A 84 -1.28 3.74 -3.35
C SER A 84 -1.45 4.96 -2.44
N TYR A 85 -2.09 6.00 -2.97
CA TYR A 85 -2.51 7.17 -2.19
C TYR A 85 -3.56 6.79 -1.12
N ALA A 86 -4.57 6.03 -1.52
CA ALA A 86 -5.67 5.64 -0.63
C ALA A 86 -5.23 4.82 0.59
N HIS A 87 -4.09 4.13 0.49
CA HIS A 87 -3.50 3.36 1.59
C HIS A 87 -2.35 4.11 2.30
N GLY A 88 -2.23 5.41 2.09
CA GLY A 88 -1.25 6.25 2.77
C GLY A 88 0.21 6.04 2.37
N MET A 89 0.47 5.37 1.24
CA MET A 89 1.84 5.04 0.82
C MET A 89 2.47 6.05 -0.15
N ALA A 90 1.64 6.82 -0.86
CA ALA A 90 2.13 7.68 -1.95
C ALA A 90 2.69 9.03 -1.46
N LEU A 91 2.19 9.55 -0.35
CA LEU A 91 2.51 10.88 0.14
C LEU A 91 2.75 10.89 1.65
N ARG A 92 3.48 11.89 2.12
CA ARG A 92 3.62 12.15 3.57
C ARG A 92 2.30 12.63 4.17
N GLY A 93 2.13 12.46 5.48
CA GLY A 93 0.89 12.81 6.18
C GLY A 93 0.43 14.26 5.97
N ALA A 94 1.36 15.22 5.96
CA ALA A 94 1.04 16.62 5.69
C ALA A 94 0.46 16.87 4.29
N GLN A 95 1.03 16.22 3.27
CA GLN A 95 0.55 16.31 1.89
C GLN A 95 -0.81 15.64 1.71
N SER A 96 -0.97 14.45 2.27
CA SER A 96 -2.24 13.72 2.25
C SER A 96 -3.34 14.50 2.98
N GLY A 97 -3.01 15.11 4.13
CA GLY A 97 -3.92 15.98 4.87
C GLY A 97 -4.39 17.18 4.05
N ALA A 98 -3.45 17.90 3.44
CA ALA A 98 -3.77 19.07 2.61
C ALA A 98 -4.69 18.74 1.43
N ILE A 99 -4.48 17.59 0.78
CA ILE A 99 -5.37 17.10 -0.30
C ILE A 99 -6.75 16.75 0.26
N THR A 100 -6.80 16.02 1.37
CA THR A 100 -8.06 15.61 2.01
C THR A 100 -8.89 16.82 2.43
N ASP A 101 -8.26 17.86 2.96
CA ASP A 101 -8.94 19.10 3.37
C ASP A 101 -9.62 19.79 2.19
N VAL A 102 -8.96 19.90 1.05
CA VAL A 102 -9.55 20.49 -0.16
C VAL A 102 -10.69 19.64 -0.71
N VAL A 103 -10.52 18.32 -0.78
CA VAL A 103 -11.58 17.40 -1.23
C VAL A 103 -12.79 17.49 -0.31
N THR A 104 -12.57 17.51 1.01
CA THR A 104 -13.63 17.64 2.01
C THR A 104 -14.36 18.99 1.89
N ALA A 105 -13.62 20.08 1.71
CA ALA A 105 -14.20 21.40 1.51
C ALA A 105 -15.05 21.46 0.24
N HIS A 106 -14.55 20.91 -0.87
CA HIS A 106 -15.30 20.84 -2.13
C HIS A 106 -16.58 20.02 -1.99
N PHE A 107 -16.51 18.87 -1.31
CA PHE A 107 -17.68 18.00 -1.12
C PHE A 107 -18.78 18.62 -0.23
N ASN A 108 -18.38 19.46 0.74
CA ASN A 108 -19.30 20.05 1.73
C ASN A 108 -19.66 21.52 1.46
N SER A 109 -19.41 22.05 0.27
CA SER A 109 -19.70 23.43 -0.09
C SER A 109 -20.13 23.57 -1.56
N ASP A 110 -20.50 24.77 -1.95
CA ASP A 110 -20.79 25.14 -3.35
C ASP A 110 -19.52 25.49 -4.16
N MET A 111 -18.34 25.11 -3.67
CA MET A 111 -17.06 25.32 -4.35
C MET A 111 -17.09 24.65 -5.73
N SER A 112 -16.72 25.39 -6.77
CA SER A 112 -16.64 24.83 -8.11
C SER A 112 -15.49 23.83 -8.25
N SER A 113 -15.64 22.83 -9.14
CA SER A 113 -14.55 21.88 -9.42
C SER A 113 -13.27 22.58 -9.94
N SER A 114 -13.42 23.67 -10.68
CA SER A 114 -12.28 24.45 -11.16
C SER A 114 -11.49 25.11 -10.02
N GLU A 115 -12.19 25.64 -9.04
CA GLU A 115 -11.59 26.21 -7.83
C GLU A 115 -10.92 25.12 -6.97
N ALA A 116 -11.60 23.99 -6.77
CA ALA A 116 -11.06 22.84 -6.03
C ALA A 116 -9.76 22.32 -6.67
N VAL A 117 -9.71 22.19 -8.00
CA VAL A 117 -8.49 21.77 -8.72
C VAL A 117 -7.33 22.74 -8.50
N GLN A 118 -7.60 24.05 -8.54
CA GLN A 118 -6.58 25.06 -8.27
C GLN A 118 -6.08 24.99 -6.82
N MET A 119 -6.99 24.81 -5.87
CA MET A 119 -6.63 24.65 -4.46
C MET A 119 -5.82 23.37 -4.23
N LEU A 120 -6.17 22.25 -4.87
CA LEU A 120 -5.40 21.00 -4.82
C LEU A 120 -3.96 21.19 -5.32
N ALA A 121 -3.80 21.84 -6.46
CA ALA A 121 -2.47 22.13 -7.01
C ALA A 121 -1.62 22.97 -6.04
N ASN A 122 -2.22 24.02 -5.44
CA ASN A 122 -1.55 24.86 -4.45
C ASN A 122 -1.25 24.10 -3.16
N ALA A 123 -2.17 23.26 -2.65
CA ALA A 123 -1.99 22.48 -1.44
C ALA A 123 -0.81 21.51 -1.57
N VAL A 124 -0.71 20.82 -2.70
CA VAL A 124 0.42 19.93 -2.98
C VAL A 124 1.73 20.72 -3.09
N ALA A 125 1.76 21.81 -3.83
CA ALA A 125 2.96 22.63 -4.01
C ALA A 125 3.49 23.21 -2.67
N ASN A 126 2.61 23.62 -1.78
CA ASN A 126 2.98 24.23 -0.49
C ASN A 126 3.35 23.20 0.58
N SER A 127 3.08 21.92 0.37
CA SER A 127 3.36 20.83 1.32
C SER A 127 4.64 20.04 0.99
N MET A 128 5.31 20.36 -0.11
CA MET A 128 6.62 19.79 -0.49
C MET A 128 7.75 20.49 0.24
#